data_9c60d69e86231c9d9cfd84dc7e9d4d49
#
_entry.id   9c60d69e86231c9d9cfd84dc7e9d4d49
#
_cell.length_a   1.000
_cell.length_b   1.000
_cell.length_c   1.000
_cell.angle_alpha   90.00
_cell.angle_beta   90.00
_cell.angle_gamma   90.00
#
_symmetry.space_group_name_H-M   'P 1'
#
loop_
_entity.id
_entity.type
_entity.pdbx_description
1 polymer ?
#
loop_
_entity_poly.entity_id
_entity_poly.type
_entity_poly.pdbx_seq_one_letter_code
_entity_poly.pdbx_strand_id
1 'polypeptide(L)'
;MDKRRENPQKLKWGVFLCQSVAEELLLNTELTEENKDRARHLLKEFGLYEYRDAHPSALSGGQKQRLAIACAIFSGRRILILDEPTSGLDGRNMRLIAEKLKSEARHGRTIPVITHDRELIESCCDNFVGVEKRLS
;
A
#
# COMPACT_ATOMS: atom_id res chain seq x y z
N MET A 1 6.38 13.37 -26.55
CA MET A 1 5.35 13.79 -25.60
C MET A 1 5.32 12.77 -24.45
N ASP A 2 5.82 13.15 -23.31
CA ASP A 2 5.91 12.26 -22.17
C ASP A 2 4.57 12.24 -21.41
N LYS A 3 3.75 11.23 -21.66
CA LYS A 3 2.47 11.02 -20.95
C LYS A 3 2.63 10.60 -19.48
N ARG A 4 3.87 10.58 -18.96
CA ARG A 4 4.19 10.18 -17.59
C ARG A 4 4.00 11.28 -16.55
N ARG A 5 3.53 12.47 -16.95
CA ARG A 5 3.31 13.60 -16.04
C ARG A 5 1.87 13.82 -15.62
N GLU A 6 0.95 13.05 -16.16
CA GLU A 6 -0.44 13.21 -15.79
C GLU A 6 -0.79 12.24 -14.68
N ASN A 7 -0.94 12.83 -13.56
CA ASN A 7 -1.74 12.39 -12.45
C ASN A 7 -1.03 11.58 -11.38
N PRO A 8 -0.70 12.22 -10.27
CA PRO A 8 -0.86 11.54 -9.01
C PRO A 8 -2.37 11.38 -8.83
N GLN A 9 -2.98 10.41 -9.51
CA GLN A 9 -4.30 10.01 -9.12
C GLN A 9 -4.19 9.70 -7.64
N LYS A 10 -4.82 10.52 -6.84
CA LYS A 10 -5.22 10.16 -5.51
C LYS A 10 -5.82 8.78 -5.67
N LEU A 11 -5.05 7.75 -5.36
CA LEU A 11 -5.56 6.42 -5.20
C LEU A 11 -6.60 6.55 -4.11
N LYS A 12 -7.84 6.79 -4.48
CA LYS A 12 -8.94 6.54 -3.58
C LYS A 12 -8.80 5.07 -3.26
N TRP A 13 -8.46 4.78 -2.05
CA TRP A 13 -8.39 3.43 -1.55
C TRP A 13 -9.58 2.63 -2.07
N GLY A 14 -9.31 1.58 -2.84
CA GLY A 14 -10.33 0.72 -3.40
C GLY A 14 -10.74 0.95 -4.85
N VAL A 15 -10.12 1.88 -5.59
CA VAL A 15 -10.32 1.99 -7.04
C VAL A 15 -9.18 1.27 -7.75
N PHE A 16 -9.46 0.12 -8.31
CA PHE A 16 -8.54 -0.66 -9.11
C PHE A 16 -8.97 -0.61 -10.58
N LEU A 17 -8.00 -0.46 -11.48
CA LEU A 17 -8.23 -0.21 -12.90
C LEU A 17 -7.99 -1.43 -13.78
N CYS A 18 -7.27 -2.43 -13.28
CA CYS A 18 -6.84 -3.59 -14.06
C CYS A 18 -7.73 -4.82 -13.85
N GLN A 19 -7.55 -5.82 -14.72
CA GLN A 19 -8.36 -7.03 -14.73
C GLN A 19 -7.91 -8.07 -13.70
N SER A 20 -6.67 -7.97 -13.25
CA SER A 20 -6.14 -8.87 -12.22
C SER A 20 -5.33 -8.15 -11.16
N VAL A 21 -5.18 -8.79 -10.02
CA VAL A 21 -4.34 -8.31 -8.90
C VAL A 21 -2.89 -8.11 -9.36
N ALA A 22 -2.36 -9.04 -10.14
CA ALA A 22 -0.99 -8.93 -10.65
C ALA A 22 -0.82 -7.76 -11.61
N GLU A 23 -1.78 -7.54 -12.50
CA GLU A 23 -1.76 -6.38 -13.42
C GLU A 23 -1.83 -5.06 -12.68
N GLU A 24 -2.61 -4.98 -11.62
CA GLU A 24 -2.72 -3.77 -10.79
C GLU A 24 -1.37 -3.39 -10.18
N LEU A 25 -0.64 -4.39 -9.68
CA LEU A 25 0.69 -4.18 -9.11
C LEU A 25 1.71 -3.72 -10.16
N LEU A 26 1.63 -4.28 -11.37
CA LEU A 26 2.54 -4.00 -12.48
C LEU A 26 2.14 -2.77 -13.31
N LEU A 27 1.04 -2.12 -12.96
CA LEU A 27 0.54 -0.96 -13.68
C LEU A 27 1.60 0.16 -13.74
N ASN A 28 1.83 0.71 -14.93
CA ASN A 28 2.86 1.70 -15.20
C ASN A 28 4.30 1.23 -14.93
N THR A 29 4.53 -0.07 -14.93
CA THR A 29 5.85 -0.68 -14.75
C THR A 29 6.24 -1.42 -16.02
N GLU A 30 7.50 -1.36 -16.39
CA GLU A 30 8.03 -2.15 -17.50
C GLU A 30 7.95 -3.65 -17.16
N LEU A 31 7.41 -4.46 -18.09
CA LEU A 31 7.18 -5.89 -17.88
C LEU A 31 8.46 -6.70 -18.07
N THR A 32 9.48 -6.42 -17.29
CA THR A 32 10.70 -7.21 -17.21
C THR A 32 10.52 -8.42 -16.31
N GLU A 33 11.32 -9.46 -16.48
CA GLU A 33 11.29 -10.62 -15.57
C GLU A 33 11.63 -10.22 -14.13
N GLU A 34 12.55 -9.26 -13.95
CA GLU A 34 12.88 -8.73 -12.65
C GLU A 34 11.66 -8.09 -11.96
N ASN A 35 10.91 -7.24 -12.66
CA ASN A 35 9.72 -6.60 -12.11
C ASN A 35 8.61 -7.61 -11.83
N LYS A 36 8.45 -8.62 -12.68
CA LYS A 36 7.50 -9.72 -12.42
C LYS A 36 7.88 -10.51 -11.16
N ASP A 37 9.17 -10.79 -10.97
CA ASP A 37 9.65 -11.49 -9.77
C ASP A 37 9.47 -10.67 -8.51
N ARG A 38 9.75 -9.37 -8.56
CA ARG A 38 9.48 -8.44 -7.45
C ARG A 38 7.98 -8.42 -7.11
N ALA A 39 7.12 -8.36 -8.12
CA ALA A 39 5.67 -8.38 -7.91
C ALA A 39 5.21 -9.70 -7.25
N ARG A 40 5.69 -10.85 -7.73
CA ARG A 40 5.39 -12.16 -7.11
C ARG A 40 5.81 -12.19 -5.64
N HIS A 41 7.01 -11.72 -5.36
CA HIS A 41 7.55 -11.69 -4.01
C HIS A 41 6.68 -10.82 -3.09
N LEU A 42 6.36 -9.62 -3.53
CA LEU A 42 5.53 -8.70 -2.77
C LEU A 42 4.12 -9.25 -2.53
N LEU A 43 3.50 -9.86 -3.54
CA LEU A 43 2.20 -10.51 -3.37
C LEU A 43 2.23 -11.64 -2.35
N LYS A 44 3.31 -12.41 -2.29
CA LYS A 44 3.50 -13.45 -1.26
C LYS A 44 3.63 -12.85 0.13
N GLU A 45 4.44 -11.80 0.28
CA GLU A 45 4.60 -11.09 1.56
C GLU A 45 3.28 -10.54 2.09
N PHE A 46 2.40 -10.06 1.19
CA PHE A 46 1.08 -9.52 1.56
C PHE A 46 -0.03 -10.57 1.64
N GLY A 47 0.30 -11.86 1.42
CA GLY A 47 -0.68 -12.94 1.44
C GLY A 47 -1.71 -12.85 0.31
N LEU A 48 -1.33 -12.28 -0.84
CA LEU A 48 -2.21 -12.06 -1.99
C LEU A 48 -1.84 -12.90 -3.21
N TYR A 49 -0.80 -13.70 -3.14
CA TYR A 49 -0.30 -14.43 -4.30
C TYR A 49 -1.33 -15.42 -4.88
N GLU A 50 -2.12 -16.07 -4.03
CA GLU A 50 -3.18 -16.98 -4.46
C GLU A 50 -4.28 -16.28 -5.27
N TYR A 51 -4.41 -14.96 -5.10
CA TYR A 51 -5.41 -14.13 -5.78
C TYR A 51 -4.85 -13.36 -6.98
N ARG A 52 -3.62 -13.65 -7.40
CA ARG A 52 -2.91 -12.87 -8.45
C ARG A 52 -3.66 -12.75 -9.76
N ASP A 53 -4.42 -13.78 -10.12
CA ASP A 53 -5.18 -13.83 -11.38
C ASP A 53 -6.65 -13.39 -11.19
N ALA A 54 -7.06 -13.15 -9.95
CA ALA A 54 -8.42 -12.69 -9.65
C ALA A 54 -8.60 -11.22 -9.99
N HIS A 55 -9.82 -10.85 -10.34
CA HIS A 55 -10.18 -9.44 -10.47
C HIS A 55 -10.12 -8.77 -9.09
N PRO A 56 -9.57 -7.56 -8.96
CA PRO A 56 -9.44 -6.89 -7.67
C PRO A 56 -10.78 -6.71 -6.93
N SER A 57 -11.89 -6.58 -7.65
CA SER A 57 -13.22 -6.47 -7.05
C SER A 57 -13.67 -7.73 -6.30
N ALA A 58 -13.08 -8.88 -6.58
CA ALA A 58 -13.36 -10.15 -5.91
C ALA A 58 -12.69 -10.27 -4.53
N LEU A 59 -11.76 -9.37 -4.22
CA LEU A 59 -11.05 -9.35 -2.95
C LEU A 59 -11.97 -8.87 -1.82
N SER A 60 -11.71 -9.36 -0.59
CA SER A 60 -12.31 -8.80 0.62
C SER A 60 -11.82 -7.37 0.87
N GLY A 61 -12.48 -6.62 1.76
CA GLY A 61 -12.06 -5.27 2.13
C GLY A 61 -10.61 -5.22 2.64
N GLY A 62 -10.22 -6.13 3.52
CA GLY A 62 -8.85 -6.23 4.04
C GLY A 62 -7.83 -6.61 2.97
N GLN A 63 -8.18 -7.48 2.05
CA GLN A 63 -7.33 -7.85 0.92
C GLN A 63 -7.15 -6.67 -0.05
N LYS A 64 -8.20 -5.92 -0.34
CA LYS A 64 -8.12 -4.68 -1.15
C LYS A 64 -7.20 -3.65 -0.51
N GLN A 65 -7.29 -3.49 0.81
CA GLN A 65 -6.44 -2.59 1.57
C GLN A 65 -4.96 -3.00 1.45
N ARG A 66 -4.67 -4.28 1.63
CA ARG A 66 -3.30 -4.81 1.47
C ARG A 66 -2.79 -4.65 0.05
N LEU A 67 -3.64 -4.88 -0.96
CA LEU A 67 -3.25 -4.67 -2.36
C LEU A 67 -2.91 -3.21 -2.63
N ALA A 68 -3.70 -2.26 -2.14
CA ALA A 68 -3.43 -0.84 -2.32
C ALA A 68 -2.08 -0.42 -1.72
N ILE A 69 -1.74 -0.92 -0.54
CA ILE A 69 -0.45 -0.66 0.10
C ILE A 69 0.68 -1.32 -0.70
N ALA A 70 0.49 -2.55 -1.15
CA ALA A 70 1.46 -3.24 -2.00
C ALA A 70 1.75 -2.47 -3.30
N CYS A 71 0.72 -1.93 -3.95
CA CYS A 71 0.87 -1.09 -5.14
C CYS A 71 1.66 0.19 -4.84
N ALA A 72 1.37 0.85 -3.72
CA ALA A 72 2.11 2.03 -3.29
C ALA A 72 3.61 1.72 -3.07
N ILE A 73 3.91 0.63 -2.39
CA ILE A 73 5.29 0.17 -2.16
C ILE A 73 5.97 -0.19 -3.48
N PHE A 74 5.30 -0.90 -4.35
CA PHE A 74 5.84 -1.34 -5.64
C PHE A 74 6.15 -0.16 -6.58
N SER A 75 5.47 0.96 -6.42
CA SER A 75 5.67 2.17 -7.25
C SER A 75 7.10 2.73 -7.21
N GLY A 76 7.91 2.36 -6.23
CA GLY A 76 9.28 2.82 -6.07
C GLY A 76 9.43 4.28 -5.63
N ARG A 77 8.36 4.97 -5.28
CA ARG A 77 8.39 6.36 -4.85
C ARG A 77 9.07 6.50 -3.48
N ARG A 78 9.84 7.56 -3.31
CA ARG A 78 10.55 7.83 -2.04
C ARG A 78 9.62 8.29 -0.92
N ILE A 79 8.52 8.92 -1.27
CA ILE A 79 7.53 9.43 -0.32
C ILE A 79 6.20 8.73 -0.60
N LEU A 80 5.68 8.04 0.41
CA LEU A 80 4.37 7.38 0.38
C LEU A 80 3.48 7.97 1.45
N ILE A 81 2.37 8.59 1.05
CA ILE A 81 1.39 9.12 1.99
C ILE A 81 0.26 8.12 2.12
N LEU A 82 0.06 7.60 3.31
CA LEU A 82 -0.96 6.60 3.62
C LEU A 82 -2.03 7.19 4.55
N ASP A 83 -3.27 7.10 4.13
CA ASP A 83 -4.42 7.54 4.90
C ASP A 83 -5.19 6.33 5.44
N GLU A 84 -5.19 6.17 6.77
CA GLU A 84 -5.83 5.07 7.48
C GLU A 84 -5.45 3.67 6.92
N PRO A 85 -4.17 3.33 6.80
CA PRO A 85 -3.73 2.13 6.09
C PRO A 85 -4.14 0.82 6.77
N THR A 86 -4.52 0.84 8.03
CA THR A 86 -4.94 -0.35 8.79
C THR A 86 -6.43 -0.42 9.06
N SER A 87 -7.20 0.51 8.52
CA SER A 87 -8.66 0.52 8.66
C SER A 87 -9.28 -0.77 8.12
N GLY A 88 -10.09 -1.44 8.95
CA GLY A 88 -10.74 -2.69 8.59
C GLY A 88 -9.85 -3.93 8.63
N LEU A 89 -8.58 -3.82 9.02
CA LEU A 89 -7.69 -4.96 9.21
C LEU A 89 -7.80 -5.55 10.61
N ASP A 90 -7.70 -6.88 10.70
CA ASP A 90 -7.51 -7.55 11.99
C ASP A 90 -6.09 -7.31 12.54
N GLY A 91 -5.87 -7.71 13.79
CA GLY A 91 -4.58 -7.48 14.46
C GLY A 91 -3.39 -8.14 13.77
N ARG A 92 -3.58 -9.32 13.15
CA ARG A 92 -2.52 -10.01 12.41
C ARG A 92 -2.13 -9.25 11.14
N ASN A 93 -3.12 -8.83 10.36
CA ASN A 93 -2.89 -8.08 9.12
C ASN A 93 -2.37 -6.67 9.42
N MET A 94 -2.84 -6.02 10.49
CA MET A 94 -2.31 -4.75 10.94
C MET A 94 -0.82 -4.86 11.26
N ARG A 95 -0.40 -5.86 12.01
CA ARG A 95 1.01 -6.09 12.35
C ARG A 95 1.87 -6.36 11.11
N LEU A 96 1.35 -7.12 10.15
CA LEU A 96 2.03 -7.36 8.87
C LEU A 96 2.30 -6.04 8.14
N ILE A 97 1.30 -5.17 8.06
CA ILE A 97 1.45 -3.84 7.44
C ILE A 97 2.45 -2.99 8.22
N ALA A 98 2.35 -2.94 9.54
CA ALA A 98 3.27 -2.18 10.39
C ALA A 98 4.72 -2.59 10.18
N GLU A 99 5.01 -3.89 10.17
CA GLU A 99 6.35 -4.42 9.93
C GLU A 99 6.85 -4.06 8.52
N LYS A 100 5.99 -4.15 7.51
CA LYS A 100 6.37 -3.79 6.14
C LYS A 100 6.67 -2.31 6.00
N LEU A 101 5.85 -1.43 6.57
CA LEU A 101 6.08 0.02 6.55
C LEU A 101 7.39 0.39 7.26
N LYS A 102 7.65 -0.24 8.40
CA LYS A 102 8.89 -0.05 9.14
C LYS A 102 10.11 -0.47 8.33
N SER A 103 10.04 -1.61 7.65
CA SER A 103 11.08 -2.08 6.75
C SER A 103 11.33 -1.10 5.60
N GLU A 104 10.28 -0.61 4.96
CA GLU A 104 10.39 0.36 3.88
C GLU A 104 11.02 1.70 4.34
N ALA A 105 10.68 2.17 5.52
CA ALA A 105 11.28 3.36 6.11
C ALA A 105 12.78 3.17 6.37
N ARG A 106 13.19 2.01 6.85
CA ARG A 106 14.61 1.67 7.04
C ARG A 106 15.41 1.66 5.73
N HIS A 107 14.76 1.37 4.61
CA HIS A 107 15.36 1.40 3.28
C HIS A 107 15.31 2.80 2.61
N GLY A 108 15.05 3.83 3.38
CA GLY A 108 15.16 5.22 2.95
C GLY A 108 13.88 5.86 2.43
N ARG A 109 12.73 5.21 2.60
CA ARG A 109 11.43 5.82 2.27
C ARG A 109 10.91 6.69 3.41
N THR A 110 10.28 7.79 3.06
CA THR A 110 9.52 8.62 3.99
C THR A 110 8.04 8.29 3.85
N ILE A 111 7.41 7.87 4.94
CA ILE A 111 6.03 7.39 4.92
C ILE A 111 5.19 8.17 5.93
N PRO A 112 4.64 9.33 5.56
CA PRO A 112 3.63 10.00 6.36
C PRO A 112 2.36 9.14 6.43
N VAL A 113 1.91 8.86 7.65
CA VAL A 113 0.70 8.08 7.90
C VAL A 113 -0.31 8.93 8.64
N ILE A 114 -1.51 9.04 8.09
CA ILE A 114 -2.65 9.68 8.74
C ILE A 114 -3.48 8.57 9.38
N THR A 115 -3.57 8.55 10.70
CA THR A 115 -4.28 7.48 11.40
C THR A 115 -4.72 7.90 12.80
N HIS A 116 -5.76 7.25 13.31
CA HIS A 116 -6.13 7.26 14.72
C HIS A 116 -5.86 5.91 15.40
N ASP A 117 -5.25 4.97 14.68
CA ASP A 117 -4.87 3.65 15.21
C ASP A 117 -3.61 3.76 16.07
N ARG A 118 -3.80 3.72 17.39
CA ARG A 118 -2.70 3.83 18.36
C ARG A 118 -1.73 2.65 18.26
N GLU A 119 -2.23 1.45 18.02
CA GLU A 119 -1.41 0.26 17.89
C GLU A 119 -0.44 0.38 16.70
N LEU A 120 -0.92 0.93 15.58
CA LEU A 120 -0.08 1.22 14.42
C LEU A 120 1.00 2.26 14.76
N ILE A 121 0.62 3.35 15.43
CA ILE A 121 1.55 4.42 15.81
C ILE A 121 2.66 3.85 16.70
N GLU A 122 2.31 3.10 17.72
CA GLU A 122 3.27 2.50 18.66
C GLU A 122 4.15 1.43 18.02
N SER A 123 3.63 0.71 17.02
CA SER A 123 4.34 -0.40 16.37
C SER A 123 5.38 0.05 15.37
N CYS A 124 5.15 1.14 14.63
CA CYS A 124 6.00 1.46 13.49
C CYS A 124 6.37 2.93 13.29
N CYS A 125 5.74 3.87 14.00
CA CYS A 125 6.03 5.29 13.80
C CYS A 125 7.21 5.76 14.65
N ASP A 126 8.13 6.48 14.02
CA ASP A 126 9.28 7.09 14.72
C ASP A 126 8.88 8.37 15.45
N ASN A 127 7.97 9.12 14.85
CA ASN A 127 7.44 10.38 15.38
C ASN A 127 5.96 10.49 15.07
N PHE A 128 5.22 11.19 15.92
CA PHE A 128 3.83 11.51 15.64
C PHE A 128 3.47 12.94 16.05
N VAL A 129 2.48 13.50 15.38
CA VAL A 129 1.89 14.79 15.68
C VAL A 129 0.39 14.60 15.90
N GLY A 130 -0.08 14.95 17.08
CA GLY A 130 -1.51 14.95 17.36
C GLY A 130 -2.17 16.20 16.75
N VAL A 131 -3.24 15.98 15.98
CA VAL A 131 -4.06 17.08 15.45
C VAL A 131 -5.38 17.09 16.20
N GLU A 132 -5.61 18.14 16.98
CA GLU A 132 -6.87 18.35 17.67
C GLU A 132 -7.78 19.27 16.86
N LYS A 133 -9.03 18.84 16.70
CA LYS A 133 -10.04 19.70 16.11
C LYS A 133 -10.48 20.72 17.17
N ARG A 134 -10.07 21.98 17.03
CA ARG A 134 -10.68 23.06 17.80
C ARG A 134 -12.12 23.24 17.34
N LEU A 135 -13.03 22.90 18.20
CA LEU A 135 -14.43 23.29 18.05
C LEU A 135 -14.51 24.79 18.40
N SER A 136 -14.71 25.58 17.36
CA SER A 136 -15.03 27.02 17.54
C SER A 136 -16.51 27.19 17.74
#